data_e1d2b938963454c60e404db87dc9796d
#
_entry.id   e1d2b938963454c60e404db87dc9796d
#
_cell.length_a   1.000
_cell.length_b   1.000
_cell.length_c   1.000
_cell.angle_alpha   90.00
_cell.angle_beta   90.00
_cell.angle_gamma   90.00
#
_symmetry.space_group_name_H-M   'P 1'
#
loop_
_entity.id
_entity.type
_entity.pdbx_description
1 polymer ?
#
loop_
_entity_poly.entity_id
_entity_poly.type
_entity_poly.pdbx_seq_one_letter_code
_entity_poly.pdbx_strand_id
1 'polypeptide(L)'
;MKKTFTYFLAIILIISSCKKDNTITNNNAPDYYGVSTIKVKNYINRIFIDLTGREPLDVEMDSLVILLEDNNLDFPTRESIIFDLQNDTTPQANGDNFKELFYSNIYEQQKARFLEAIPDFEISQRMGIAYTGARNDSLSGNMLSYFWKKEQGDIYKDVLSSDTAYLNSSITFNELCRRMCYNGIYDIINMNSFNYVNAVFDNLFYRIRWNNQKTELS
;
A
#
# COMPACT_ATOMS: atom_id res chain seq x y z
N MET A 1 12.37 -47.42 -28.84
CA MET A 1 10.97 -47.56 -28.42
C MET A 1 10.74 -47.33 -26.91
N LYS A 2 11.62 -47.77 -25.99
CA LYS A 2 11.39 -47.56 -24.52
C LYS A 2 11.44 -46.10 -24.08
N LYS A 3 12.30 -45.24 -24.62
CA LYS A 3 12.44 -43.84 -24.24
C LYS A 3 11.25 -42.95 -24.68
N THR A 4 10.71 -43.22 -25.87
CA THR A 4 9.53 -42.49 -26.39
C THR A 4 8.26 -42.77 -25.59
N PHE A 5 8.12 -44.00 -25.08
CA PHE A 5 6.98 -44.34 -24.22
C PHE A 5 7.04 -43.66 -22.86
N THR A 6 8.24 -43.45 -22.28
CA THR A 6 8.41 -42.73 -21.01
C THR A 6 8.04 -41.27 -21.11
N TYR A 7 8.38 -40.58 -22.21
CA TYR A 7 8.00 -39.19 -22.43
C TYR A 7 6.48 -39.03 -22.63
N PHE A 8 5.84 -39.97 -23.32
CA PHE A 8 4.41 -39.98 -23.53
C PHE A 8 3.63 -40.16 -22.22
N LEU A 9 4.11 -41.03 -21.32
CA LEU A 9 3.56 -41.24 -19.99
C LEU A 9 3.70 -39.99 -19.09
N ALA A 10 4.87 -39.31 -19.17
CA ALA A 10 5.09 -38.06 -18.41
C ALA A 10 4.18 -36.92 -18.86
N ILE A 11 3.89 -36.78 -20.14
CA ILE A 11 2.96 -35.77 -20.68
C ILE A 11 1.52 -36.03 -20.23
N ILE A 12 1.08 -37.29 -20.18
CA ILE A 12 -0.27 -37.65 -19.70
C ILE A 12 -0.44 -37.30 -18.21
N LEU A 13 0.61 -37.47 -17.40
CA LEU A 13 0.56 -37.09 -15.96
C LEU A 13 0.49 -35.57 -15.73
N ILE A 14 1.02 -34.74 -16.62
CA ILE A 14 0.96 -33.30 -16.53
C ILE A 14 -0.46 -32.80 -16.91
N ILE A 15 -1.14 -33.44 -17.84
CA ILE A 15 -2.48 -33.02 -18.28
C ILE A 15 -3.56 -33.42 -17.26
N SER A 16 -3.33 -34.41 -16.42
CA SER A 16 -4.28 -34.82 -15.37
C SER A 16 -4.26 -33.95 -14.11
N SER A 17 -3.39 -32.94 -14.03
CA SER A 17 -3.40 -31.92 -12.96
C SER A 17 -4.44 -30.83 -13.24
N CYS A 18 -5.65 -31.20 -13.62
CA CYS A 18 -6.79 -30.28 -13.57
C CYS A 18 -7.09 -29.98 -12.11
N LYS A 19 -6.89 -28.73 -11.68
CA LYS A 19 -7.47 -28.22 -10.44
C LYS A 19 -8.98 -28.50 -10.50
N LYS A 20 -9.44 -29.33 -9.59
CA LYS A 20 -10.88 -29.51 -9.38
C LYS A 20 -11.37 -28.20 -8.76
N ASP A 21 -11.97 -27.33 -9.55
CA ASP A 21 -12.70 -26.19 -9.03
C ASP A 21 -13.85 -26.73 -8.18
N ASN A 22 -13.70 -26.66 -6.87
CA ASN A 22 -14.78 -26.95 -5.94
C ASN A 22 -15.78 -25.80 -6.02
N THR A 23 -16.69 -25.86 -6.98
CA THR A 23 -17.89 -25.02 -6.94
C THR A 23 -18.69 -25.40 -5.70
N ILE A 24 -18.71 -24.54 -4.69
CA ILE A 24 -19.60 -24.67 -3.55
C ILE A 24 -21.01 -24.38 -4.08
N THR A 25 -21.77 -25.43 -4.32
CA THR A 25 -23.19 -25.30 -4.72
C THR A 25 -23.95 -24.65 -3.57
N ASN A 26 -24.82 -23.68 -3.87
CA ASN A 26 -25.59 -22.87 -2.93
C ASN A 26 -24.78 -21.83 -2.13
N ASN A 27 -23.62 -21.41 -2.62
CA ASN A 27 -22.95 -20.24 -2.10
C ASN A 27 -23.65 -18.96 -2.61
N ASN A 28 -24.91 -18.80 -2.18
CA ASN A 28 -25.64 -17.56 -2.42
C ASN A 28 -25.06 -16.48 -1.52
N ALA A 29 -24.94 -15.25 -2.04
CA ALA A 29 -24.60 -14.10 -1.23
C ALA A 29 -25.55 -14.04 -0.01
N PRO A 30 -25.05 -13.67 1.19
CA PRO A 30 -25.93 -13.52 2.35
C PRO A 30 -27.10 -12.61 2.01
N ASP A 31 -28.31 -13.00 2.44
CA ASP A 31 -29.45 -12.10 2.39
C ASP A 31 -29.21 -10.96 3.39
N TYR A 32 -29.13 -9.74 2.87
CA TYR A 32 -28.94 -8.54 3.68
C TYR A 32 -30.24 -7.98 4.26
N TYR A 33 -31.36 -8.70 4.12
CA TYR A 33 -32.62 -8.36 4.72
C TYR A 33 -32.50 -8.21 6.24
N GLY A 34 -32.84 -7.03 6.76
CA GLY A 34 -32.78 -6.78 8.20
C GLY A 34 -31.41 -6.31 8.72
N VAL A 35 -30.48 -5.93 7.84
CA VAL A 35 -29.27 -5.21 8.28
C VAL A 35 -29.72 -3.82 8.77
N SER A 36 -29.37 -3.49 10.03
CA SER A 36 -29.73 -2.19 10.59
C SER A 36 -28.93 -1.06 9.94
N THR A 37 -29.52 0.13 9.78
CA THR A 37 -28.86 1.36 9.30
C THR A 37 -27.56 1.67 10.05
N ILE A 38 -27.46 1.33 11.34
CA ILE A 38 -26.23 1.47 12.12
C ILE A 38 -25.10 0.64 11.53
N LYS A 39 -25.36 -0.59 11.09
CA LYS A 39 -24.34 -1.44 10.46
C LYS A 39 -23.96 -0.89 9.08
N VAL A 40 -24.90 -0.33 8.34
CA VAL A 40 -24.63 0.35 7.05
C VAL A 40 -23.74 1.56 7.28
N LYS A 41 -24.03 2.42 8.24
CA LYS A 41 -23.20 3.56 8.60
C LYS A 41 -21.80 3.14 9.04
N ASN A 42 -21.67 2.08 9.85
CA ASN A 42 -20.38 1.55 10.25
C ASN A 42 -19.56 1.02 9.05
N TYR A 43 -20.22 0.37 8.09
CA TYR A 43 -19.58 -0.08 6.84
C TYR A 43 -19.05 1.11 6.03
N ILE A 44 -19.88 2.15 5.82
CA ILE A 44 -19.49 3.36 5.09
C ILE A 44 -18.30 4.04 5.80
N ASN A 45 -18.42 4.25 7.10
CA ASN A 45 -17.34 4.85 7.89
C ASN A 45 -16.02 4.07 7.75
N ARG A 46 -16.11 2.74 7.78
CA ARG A 46 -14.93 1.88 7.65
C ARG A 46 -14.26 1.99 6.30
N ILE A 47 -15.03 1.93 5.19
CA ILE A 47 -14.43 2.04 3.86
C ILE A 47 -13.84 3.42 3.59
N PHE A 48 -14.43 4.50 4.15
CA PHE A 48 -13.86 5.83 4.05
C PHE A 48 -12.53 5.94 4.78
N ILE A 49 -12.46 5.50 6.03
CA ILE A 49 -11.20 5.50 6.80
C ILE A 49 -10.13 4.66 6.10
N ASP A 50 -10.50 3.45 5.65
CA ASP A 50 -9.54 2.52 5.04
C ASP A 50 -9.05 3.02 3.66
N LEU A 51 -9.91 3.66 2.85
CA LEU A 51 -9.56 4.09 1.50
C LEU A 51 -9.11 5.56 1.42
N THR A 52 -9.76 6.46 2.15
CA THR A 52 -9.50 7.91 2.01
C THR A 52 -8.77 8.51 3.20
N GLY A 53 -8.55 7.75 4.28
CA GLY A 53 -7.88 8.21 5.49
C GLY A 53 -8.71 9.17 6.36
N ARG A 54 -9.98 9.42 6.02
CA ARG A 54 -10.89 10.27 6.79
C ARG A 54 -12.27 9.64 6.98
N GLU A 55 -13.03 10.16 7.92
CA GLU A 55 -14.44 9.86 8.04
C GLU A 55 -15.25 10.53 6.92
N PRO A 56 -16.39 9.97 6.51
CA PRO A 56 -17.30 10.61 5.57
C PRO A 56 -17.92 11.88 6.19
N LEU A 57 -18.17 12.86 5.35
CA LEU A 57 -18.99 14.01 5.72
C LEU A 57 -20.45 13.57 5.91
N ASP A 58 -21.25 14.32 6.69
CA ASP A 58 -22.66 13.98 6.93
C ASP A 58 -23.44 13.80 5.61
N VAL A 59 -23.19 14.67 4.63
CA VAL A 59 -23.83 14.60 3.30
C VAL A 59 -23.41 13.34 2.53
N GLU A 60 -22.14 12.94 2.62
CA GLU A 60 -21.62 11.70 2.00
C GLU A 60 -22.22 10.47 2.69
N MET A 61 -22.24 10.48 4.02
CA MET A 61 -22.84 9.40 4.82
C MET A 61 -24.32 9.21 4.48
N ASP A 62 -25.11 10.26 4.51
CA ASP A 62 -26.56 10.17 4.30
C ASP A 62 -26.89 9.72 2.87
N SER A 63 -26.19 10.25 1.85
CA SER A 63 -26.41 9.83 0.46
C SER A 63 -26.02 8.37 0.20
N LEU A 64 -24.93 7.89 0.80
CA LEU A 64 -24.50 6.51 0.64
C LEU A 64 -25.35 5.51 1.42
N VAL A 65 -25.90 5.89 2.58
CA VAL A 65 -26.88 5.09 3.31
C VAL A 65 -28.12 4.86 2.43
N ILE A 66 -28.69 5.94 1.88
CA ILE A 66 -29.85 5.84 0.98
C ILE A 66 -29.51 4.93 -0.22
N LEU A 67 -28.39 5.19 -0.89
CA LEU A 67 -27.96 4.42 -2.06
C LEU A 67 -27.85 2.93 -1.75
N LEU A 68 -27.23 2.56 -0.61
CA LEU A 68 -27.05 1.16 -0.22
C LEU A 68 -28.37 0.51 0.19
N GLU A 69 -29.22 1.19 0.96
CA GLU A 69 -30.50 0.64 1.43
C GLU A 69 -31.49 0.46 0.25
N ASP A 70 -31.58 1.42 -0.67
CA ASP A 70 -32.44 1.35 -1.85
C ASP A 70 -32.05 0.20 -2.81
N ASN A 71 -30.77 -0.18 -2.83
CA ASN A 71 -30.25 -1.29 -3.63
C ASN A 71 -30.03 -2.57 -2.80
N ASN A 72 -30.68 -2.72 -1.64
CA ASN A 72 -30.61 -3.90 -0.77
C ASN A 72 -29.18 -4.33 -0.44
N LEU A 73 -28.25 -3.37 -0.29
CA LEU A 73 -26.83 -3.61 0.03
C LEU A 73 -26.14 -4.56 -0.97
N ASP A 74 -26.58 -4.59 -2.22
CA ASP A 74 -26.07 -5.53 -3.20
C ASP A 74 -24.58 -5.35 -3.51
N PHE A 75 -23.99 -6.37 -4.12
CA PHE A 75 -22.53 -6.34 -4.42
C PHE A 75 -22.18 -5.28 -5.47
N PRO A 76 -22.92 -5.11 -6.59
CA PRO A 76 -22.59 -4.08 -7.58
C PRO A 76 -22.58 -2.67 -7.01
N THR A 77 -23.55 -2.30 -6.16
CA THR A 77 -23.59 -0.98 -5.52
C THR A 77 -22.39 -0.75 -4.60
N ARG A 78 -22.00 -1.77 -3.81
CA ARG A 78 -20.80 -1.67 -2.97
C ARG A 78 -19.51 -1.57 -3.78
N GLU A 79 -19.41 -2.31 -4.87
CA GLU A 79 -18.28 -2.24 -5.79
C GLU A 79 -18.17 -0.86 -6.44
N SER A 80 -19.29 -0.28 -6.88
CA SER A 80 -19.32 1.08 -7.43
C SER A 80 -18.84 2.12 -6.44
N ILE A 81 -19.30 2.06 -5.18
CA ILE A 81 -18.85 2.99 -4.12
C ILE A 81 -17.33 2.89 -3.92
N ILE A 82 -16.79 1.68 -3.83
CA ILE A 82 -15.35 1.47 -3.69
C ILE A 82 -14.60 2.02 -4.91
N PHE A 83 -15.11 1.78 -6.10
CA PHE A 83 -14.53 2.30 -7.33
C PHE A 83 -14.51 3.83 -7.36
N ASP A 84 -15.59 4.48 -6.94
CA ASP A 84 -15.70 5.94 -6.89
C ASP A 84 -14.72 6.53 -5.86
N LEU A 85 -14.60 5.93 -4.67
CA LEU A 85 -13.62 6.34 -3.65
C LEU A 85 -12.16 6.22 -4.12
N GLN A 86 -11.88 5.41 -5.12
CA GLN A 86 -10.53 5.23 -5.68
C GLN A 86 -10.26 6.09 -6.92
N ASN A 87 -11.29 6.51 -7.66
CA ASN A 87 -11.12 7.04 -9.01
C ASN A 87 -11.80 8.38 -9.27
N ASP A 88 -12.81 8.78 -8.45
CA ASP A 88 -13.54 10.00 -8.70
C ASP A 88 -12.67 11.23 -8.44
N THR A 89 -12.59 12.09 -9.46
CA THR A 89 -11.85 13.37 -9.44
C THR A 89 -12.76 14.57 -9.22
N THR A 90 -14.06 14.35 -8.99
CA THR A 90 -15.02 15.42 -8.73
C THR A 90 -14.76 16.03 -7.35
N PRO A 91 -14.61 17.36 -7.23
CA PRO A 91 -14.45 17.98 -5.94
C PRO A 91 -15.66 17.71 -5.03
N GLN A 92 -15.41 17.24 -3.82
CA GLN A 92 -16.40 17.03 -2.79
C GLN A 92 -16.75 18.37 -2.08
N ALA A 93 -17.71 18.35 -1.17
CA ALA A 93 -18.19 19.55 -0.47
C ALA A 93 -17.10 20.33 0.29
N ASN A 94 -16.03 19.67 0.71
CA ASN A 94 -14.86 20.27 1.37
C ASN A 94 -13.73 20.67 0.39
N GLY A 95 -13.92 20.47 -0.92
CA GLY A 95 -12.96 20.78 -1.97
C GLY A 95 -11.98 19.66 -2.32
N ASP A 96 -11.91 18.58 -1.53
CA ASP A 96 -11.08 17.40 -1.85
C ASP A 96 -11.71 16.59 -2.99
N ASN A 97 -10.93 15.73 -3.66
CA ASN A 97 -11.45 14.67 -4.50
C ASN A 97 -11.02 13.29 -3.98
N PHE A 98 -11.84 12.28 -4.22
CA PHE A 98 -11.61 10.96 -3.65
C PHE A 98 -10.35 10.30 -4.19
N LYS A 99 -10.03 10.47 -5.46
CA LYS A 99 -8.82 9.91 -6.04
C LYS A 99 -7.55 10.43 -5.35
N GLU A 100 -7.45 11.74 -5.13
CA GLU A 100 -6.29 12.33 -4.43
C GLU A 100 -6.21 11.83 -2.99
N LEU A 101 -7.33 11.79 -2.27
CA LEU A 101 -7.39 11.26 -0.91
C LEU A 101 -6.94 9.79 -0.85
N PHE A 102 -7.41 8.95 -1.79
CA PHE A 102 -7.02 7.55 -1.85
C PHE A 102 -5.51 7.35 -2.02
N TYR A 103 -4.90 8.06 -2.97
CA TYR A 103 -3.46 7.94 -3.23
C TYR A 103 -2.61 8.54 -2.09
N SER A 104 -3.05 9.66 -1.52
CA SER A 104 -2.42 10.26 -0.34
C SER A 104 -2.50 9.32 0.88
N ASN A 105 -3.64 8.66 1.10
CA ASN A 105 -3.80 7.69 2.17
C ASN A 105 -2.87 6.47 1.98
N ILE A 106 -2.71 5.97 0.76
CA ILE A 106 -1.74 4.90 0.46
C ILE A 106 -0.32 5.35 0.83
N TYR A 107 0.08 6.56 0.43
CA TYR A 107 1.38 7.11 0.79
C TYR A 107 1.58 7.16 2.31
N GLU A 108 0.63 7.71 3.05
CA GLU A 108 0.68 7.80 4.52
C GLU A 108 0.72 6.41 5.19
N GLN A 109 -0.06 5.45 4.70
CA GLN A 109 -0.02 4.09 5.21
C GLN A 109 1.33 3.41 4.98
N GLN A 110 1.95 3.59 3.81
CA GLN A 110 3.27 3.04 3.54
C GLN A 110 4.35 3.76 4.37
N LYS A 111 4.24 5.08 4.52
CA LYS A 111 5.12 5.86 5.40
C LYS A 111 5.00 5.41 6.87
N ALA A 112 3.77 5.19 7.35
CA ALA A 112 3.55 4.66 8.69
C ALA A 112 4.16 3.26 8.86
N ARG A 113 4.02 2.42 7.84
CA ARG A 113 4.52 1.04 7.86
C ARG A 113 6.04 0.93 7.84
N PHE A 114 6.69 1.70 6.97
CA PHE A 114 8.13 1.57 6.72
C PHE A 114 8.96 2.59 7.51
N LEU A 115 8.41 3.76 7.78
CA LEU A 115 9.12 4.90 8.38
C LEU A 115 8.50 5.35 9.71
N GLU A 116 7.69 4.51 10.35
CA GLU A 116 7.05 4.80 11.65
C GLU A 116 6.27 6.12 11.66
N ALA A 117 5.60 6.44 10.55
CA ALA A 117 4.83 7.67 10.35
C ALA A 117 5.65 8.97 10.56
N ILE A 118 6.92 8.96 10.22
CA ILE A 118 7.76 10.17 10.31
C ILE A 118 7.11 11.34 9.53
N PRO A 119 7.06 12.56 10.09
CA PRO A 119 6.49 13.70 9.39
C PRO A 119 7.32 14.08 8.14
N ASP A 120 6.67 14.48 7.06
CA ASP A 120 7.32 14.95 5.83
C ASP A 120 8.29 16.10 6.07
N PHE A 121 7.99 16.94 7.06
CA PHE A 121 8.89 18.01 7.49
C PHE A 121 10.25 17.47 7.93
N GLU A 122 10.31 16.37 8.67
CA GLU A 122 11.58 15.78 9.11
C GLU A 122 12.34 15.17 7.93
N ILE A 123 11.65 14.51 7.00
CA ILE A 123 12.26 14.02 5.76
C ILE A 123 12.82 15.18 4.95
N SER A 124 12.07 16.29 4.86
CA SER A 124 12.49 17.51 4.16
C SER A 124 13.71 18.17 4.82
N GLN A 125 13.80 18.17 6.15
CA GLN A 125 15.00 18.63 6.85
C GLN A 125 16.23 17.79 6.50
N ARG A 126 16.10 16.46 6.50
CA ARG A 126 17.22 15.55 6.13
C ARG A 126 17.66 15.77 4.68
N MET A 127 16.71 15.95 3.77
CA MET A 127 16.98 16.34 2.38
C MET A 127 17.76 17.65 2.30
N GLY A 128 17.33 18.68 3.03
CA GLY A 128 17.98 19.98 3.06
C GLY A 128 19.42 19.92 3.61
N ILE A 129 19.63 19.13 4.69
CA ILE A 129 20.98 18.90 5.25
C ILE A 129 21.89 18.22 4.22
N ALA A 130 21.39 17.19 3.53
CA ALA A 130 22.15 16.46 2.52
C ALA A 130 22.56 17.38 1.35
N TYR A 131 21.64 18.17 0.79
CA TYR A 131 21.95 19.10 -0.30
C TYR A 131 22.90 20.25 0.14
N THR A 132 22.72 20.77 1.36
CA THR A 132 23.61 21.80 1.90
C THR A 132 25.02 21.24 2.08
N GLY A 133 25.14 20.03 2.61
CA GLY A 133 26.41 19.33 2.74
C GLY A 133 27.07 19.07 1.38
N ALA A 134 26.30 18.62 0.38
CA ALA A 134 26.79 18.42 -0.98
C ALA A 134 27.32 19.72 -1.58
N ARG A 135 26.58 20.83 -1.44
CA ARG A 135 27.03 22.15 -1.91
C ARG A 135 28.36 22.56 -1.30
N ASN A 136 28.52 22.38 0.02
CA ASN A 136 29.75 22.73 0.72
C ASN A 136 30.93 21.88 0.24
N ASP A 137 30.72 20.57 0.02
CA ASP A 137 31.76 19.68 -0.51
C ASP A 137 32.15 20.03 -1.94
N SER A 138 31.19 20.41 -2.79
CA SER A 138 31.48 20.92 -4.12
C SER A 138 32.35 22.17 -4.11
N LEU A 139 32.05 23.12 -3.22
CA LEU A 139 32.85 24.35 -3.05
C LEU A 139 34.26 24.09 -2.53
N SER A 140 34.45 23.05 -1.72
CA SER A 140 35.76 22.63 -1.22
C SER A 140 36.52 21.67 -2.13
N GLY A 141 35.92 21.28 -3.28
CA GLY A 141 36.54 20.37 -4.24
C GLY A 141 36.43 18.88 -3.84
N ASN A 142 35.71 18.54 -2.78
CA ASN A 142 35.51 17.14 -2.33
C ASN A 142 34.39 16.48 -3.15
N MET A 143 34.67 16.15 -4.41
CA MET A 143 33.65 15.65 -5.35
C MET A 143 33.08 14.28 -4.95
N LEU A 144 33.84 13.39 -4.30
CA LEU A 144 33.35 12.10 -3.87
C LEU A 144 32.25 12.24 -2.81
N SER A 145 32.47 13.06 -1.80
CA SER A 145 31.50 13.37 -0.75
C SER A 145 30.30 14.16 -1.30
N TYR A 146 30.53 15.04 -2.27
CA TYR A 146 29.48 15.75 -2.99
C TYR A 146 28.49 14.80 -3.63
N PHE A 147 28.95 13.84 -4.45
CA PHE A 147 28.07 12.91 -5.14
C PHE A 147 27.30 12.04 -4.16
N TRP A 148 27.94 11.54 -3.12
CA TRP A 148 27.28 10.74 -2.10
C TRP A 148 26.18 11.53 -1.37
N LYS A 149 26.45 12.75 -0.90
CA LYS A 149 25.46 13.58 -0.20
C LYS A 149 24.34 14.03 -1.13
N LYS A 150 24.68 14.34 -2.38
CA LYS A 150 23.65 14.66 -3.38
C LYS A 150 22.69 13.48 -3.60
N GLU A 151 23.20 12.27 -3.74
CA GLU A 151 22.39 11.05 -3.86
C GLU A 151 21.48 10.86 -2.65
N GLN A 152 21.97 11.07 -1.43
CA GLN A 152 21.13 11.02 -0.23
C GLN A 152 20.00 12.06 -0.28
N GLY A 153 20.28 13.28 -0.74
CA GLY A 153 19.25 14.30 -0.95
C GLY A 153 18.21 13.90 -1.99
N ASP A 154 18.65 13.33 -3.11
CA ASP A 154 17.77 12.83 -4.17
C ASP A 154 16.87 11.69 -3.68
N ILE A 155 17.39 10.76 -2.87
CA ILE A 155 16.62 9.68 -2.23
C ILE A 155 15.49 10.24 -1.34
N TYR A 156 15.77 11.21 -0.46
CA TYR A 156 14.73 11.84 0.37
C TYR A 156 13.71 12.61 -0.45
N LYS A 157 14.17 13.29 -1.52
CA LYS A 157 13.27 13.94 -2.46
C LYS A 157 12.32 12.95 -3.12
N ASP A 158 12.83 11.77 -3.50
CA ASP A 158 12.02 10.71 -4.10
C ASP A 158 10.97 10.16 -3.13
N VAL A 159 11.30 10.04 -1.84
CA VAL A 159 10.31 9.68 -0.80
C VAL A 159 9.18 10.72 -0.76
N LEU A 160 9.52 12.01 -0.62
CA LEU A 160 8.54 13.10 -0.50
C LEU A 160 7.66 13.29 -1.75
N SER A 161 8.18 12.96 -2.93
CA SER A 161 7.42 13.09 -4.18
C SER A 161 6.63 11.84 -4.54
N SER A 162 6.66 10.81 -3.71
CA SER A 162 6.09 9.49 -4.05
C SER A 162 4.57 9.49 -4.11
N ASP A 163 3.88 10.30 -3.31
CA ASP A 163 2.43 10.49 -3.35
C ASP A 163 1.97 10.98 -4.73
N THR A 164 2.50 12.12 -5.15
CA THR A 164 2.18 12.73 -6.44
C THR A 164 2.65 11.86 -7.62
N ALA A 165 3.82 11.23 -7.50
CA ALA A 165 4.33 10.34 -8.55
C ALA A 165 3.47 9.08 -8.72
N TYR A 166 2.93 8.54 -7.62
CA TYR A 166 2.03 7.40 -7.65
C TYR A 166 0.65 7.79 -8.17
N LEU A 167 0.08 8.91 -7.71
CA LEU A 167 -1.19 9.48 -8.21
C LEU A 167 -1.16 9.66 -9.73
N ASN A 168 -0.06 10.17 -10.27
CA ASN A 168 0.13 10.40 -11.70
C ASN A 168 0.60 9.16 -12.49
N SER A 169 0.64 7.99 -11.85
CA SER A 169 1.10 6.73 -12.45
C SER A 169 2.54 6.79 -13.01
N SER A 170 3.35 7.74 -12.52
CA SER A 170 4.78 7.85 -12.87
C SER A 170 5.63 6.77 -12.20
N ILE A 171 5.14 6.22 -11.10
CA ILE A 171 5.73 5.08 -10.39
C ILE A 171 4.67 4.03 -10.10
N THR A 172 5.12 2.78 -9.93
CA THR A 172 4.27 1.66 -9.47
C THR A 172 4.19 1.63 -7.94
N PHE A 173 3.23 0.88 -7.40
CA PHE A 173 3.16 0.61 -5.95
C PHE A 173 4.44 -0.03 -5.41
N ASN A 174 5.05 -0.95 -6.16
CA ASN A 174 6.32 -1.56 -5.76
C ASN A 174 7.45 -0.52 -5.66
N GLU A 175 7.48 0.44 -6.58
CA GLU A 175 8.47 1.53 -6.54
C GLU A 175 8.20 2.48 -5.36
N LEU A 176 6.95 2.79 -5.04
CA LEU A 176 6.58 3.51 -3.83
C LEU A 176 7.14 2.81 -2.58
N CYS A 177 6.89 1.52 -2.42
CA CYS A 177 7.42 0.74 -1.30
C CYS A 177 8.95 0.70 -1.29
N ARG A 178 9.59 0.56 -2.46
CA ARG A 178 11.05 0.59 -2.58
C ARG A 178 11.64 1.90 -2.06
N ARG A 179 11.06 3.04 -2.43
CA ARG A 179 11.51 4.36 -1.94
C ARG A 179 11.39 4.49 -0.43
N MET A 180 10.33 3.93 0.18
CA MET A 180 10.16 3.89 1.63
C MET A 180 11.21 3.03 2.34
N CYS A 181 11.66 1.93 1.71
CA CYS A 181 12.68 1.04 2.29
C CYS A 181 14.12 1.44 1.96
N TYR A 182 14.36 2.18 0.89
CA TYR A 182 15.68 2.52 0.40
C TYR A 182 16.06 3.96 0.77
N ASN A 183 16.22 4.20 2.06
CA ASN A 183 16.65 5.52 2.58
C ASN A 183 17.24 5.39 3.99
N GLY A 184 18.02 6.39 4.39
CA GLY A 184 18.72 6.38 5.67
C GLY A 184 17.81 6.44 6.91
N ILE A 185 16.53 6.79 6.78
CA ILE A 185 15.57 6.74 7.90
C ILE A 185 15.19 5.29 8.17
N TYR A 186 14.86 4.54 7.12
CA TYR A 186 14.57 3.11 7.23
C TYR A 186 15.76 2.34 7.83
N ASP A 187 16.99 2.68 7.39
CA ASP A 187 18.20 2.05 7.93
C ASP A 187 18.37 2.32 9.42
N ILE A 188 18.10 3.55 9.89
CA ILE A 188 18.20 3.90 11.32
C ILE A 188 17.14 3.17 12.15
N ILE A 189 15.91 3.08 11.68
CA ILE A 189 14.81 2.34 12.35
C ILE A 189 15.17 0.86 12.48
N ASN A 190 15.82 0.29 11.47
CA ASN A 190 16.19 -1.13 11.40
C ASN A 190 17.67 -1.39 11.70
N MET A 191 18.26 -0.64 12.61
CA MET A 191 19.70 -0.55 12.87
C MET A 191 20.38 -1.87 13.28
N ASN A 192 19.64 -2.85 13.82
CA ASN A 192 20.19 -4.15 14.17
C ASN A 192 19.60 -5.29 13.33
N SER A 193 20.38 -6.38 13.18
CA SER A 193 20.01 -7.52 12.36
C SER A 193 18.67 -8.15 12.75
N PHE A 194 18.31 -8.12 14.03
CA PHE A 194 17.03 -8.65 14.50
C PHE A 194 15.84 -7.80 14.03
N ASN A 195 15.94 -6.47 14.17
CA ASN A 195 14.93 -5.55 13.70
C ASN A 195 14.81 -5.60 12.17
N TYR A 196 15.94 -5.65 11.45
CA TYR A 196 15.96 -5.76 9.99
C TYR A 196 15.23 -7.02 9.51
N VAL A 197 15.54 -8.20 10.09
CA VAL A 197 14.86 -9.45 9.72
C VAL A 197 13.37 -9.40 10.05
N ASN A 198 12.99 -8.87 11.22
CA ASN A 198 11.57 -8.72 11.55
C ASN A 198 10.86 -7.78 10.56
N ALA A 199 11.46 -6.62 10.25
CA ALA A 199 10.91 -5.66 9.29
C ALA A 199 10.71 -6.28 7.90
N VAL A 200 11.65 -7.10 7.43
CA VAL A 200 11.51 -7.83 6.16
C VAL A 200 10.29 -8.77 6.21
N PHE A 201 10.15 -9.56 7.29
CA PHE A 201 9.01 -10.46 7.43
C PHE A 201 7.68 -9.72 7.54
N ASP A 202 7.63 -8.67 8.33
CA ASP A 202 6.41 -7.89 8.55
C ASP A 202 6.01 -7.09 7.29
N ASN A 203 6.98 -6.49 6.60
CA ASN A 203 6.72 -5.58 5.50
C ASN A 203 6.57 -6.29 4.14
N LEU A 204 7.36 -7.34 3.87
CA LEU A 204 7.31 -8.05 2.59
C LEU A 204 6.40 -9.27 2.62
N PHE A 205 6.28 -9.94 3.74
CA PHE A 205 5.48 -11.15 3.87
C PHE A 205 4.20 -10.95 4.66
N TYR A 206 3.96 -9.76 5.25
CA TYR A 206 2.78 -9.43 6.06
C TYR A 206 2.53 -10.44 7.19
N ARG A 207 3.59 -10.95 7.81
CA ARG A 207 3.52 -11.93 8.88
C ARG A 207 4.62 -11.72 9.92
N ILE A 208 4.30 -11.99 11.16
CA ILE A 208 5.27 -12.03 12.26
C ILE A 208 6.13 -13.29 12.10
N ARG A 209 7.43 -13.14 12.26
CA ARG A 209 8.37 -14.24 12.25
C ARG A 209 8.09 -15.19 13.44
N TRP A 210 8.03 -16.50 13.18
CA TRP A 210 7.75 -17.51 14.22
C TRP A 210 8.87 -17.57 15.26
N ASN A 211 8.53 -17.87 16.53
CA ASN A 211 9.49 -17.86 17.65
C ASN A 211 10.70 -18.80 17.47
N ASN A 212 10.50 -19.97 16.86
CA ASN A 212 11.58 -20.89 16.55
C ASN A 212 12.57 -20.37 15.49
N GLN A 213 12.13 -19.53 14.55
CA GLN A 213 13.01 -18.85 13.61
C GLN A 213 13.79 -17.71 14.28
N LYS A 214 13.24 -17.13 15.36
CA LYS A 214 13.96 -16.11 16.16
C LYS A 214 15.15 -16.68 16.91
N THR A 215 15.09 -17.95 17.33
CA THR A 215 16.14 -18.63 18.08
C THR A 215 17.30 -19.10 17.18
N GLU A 216 17.05 -19.35 15.89
CA GLU A 216 18.10 -19.81 14.96
C GLU A 216 18.95 -18.67 14.36
N LEU A 217 18.50 -17.42 14.49
CA LEU A 217 19.14 -16.23 13.91
C LEU A 217 19.66 -15.22 14.93
N SER A 218 19.47 -15.50 16.23
CA SER A 218 20.05 -14.74 17.36
C SER A 218 21.31 -15.40 17.88
#